data_9cf55561cd5209dd17ab84a27c62bd8a
#
_entry.id   9cf55561cd5209dd17ab84a27c62bd8a
#
_cell.length_a   1.000
_cell.length_b   1.000
_cell.length_c   1.000
_cell.angle_alpha   90.00
_cell.angle_beta   90.00
_cell.angle_gamma   90.00
#
_symmetry.space_group_name_H-M   'P 1'
#
loop_
_entity.id
_entity.type
_entity.pdbx_description
1 polymer ?
#
loop_
_entity_poly.entity_id
_entity_poly.type
_entity_poly.pdbx_seq_one_letter_code
_entity_poly.pdbx_strand_id
1 'polypeptide(L)'
;KMPSLDQVLFQFSGQYVTLNQLLVLPIALLLGYFLLNFLALLVLRSMTKRGTNPDLVQVTRRLLNIAVLLVITLIALQILKVPLTAFAFISGAVAIGVGFGAQNIINNFISGWIVIWERPIRINDFIEVSGVQGSVQEINTRSTRLKRPDGVHLLIPNAKLLEEIVVNWTLVDRLLRCIVRIGVAYGSDVAEVKSLLERLMRAQSDILVEPAPEVVFEDFGDSALIFEAYFWVQLSDTVSARTVRSDLRMAMDAAFREAGISIAYPQRDVHLAGTLTVTPGRPSPLA
;
A
#
# COMPACT_ATOMS: atom_id res chain seq x y z
N LYS A 1 -76.52 -12.53 7.10
CA LYS A 1 -75.51 -13.42 6.50
C LYS A 1 -74.20 -12.67 6.58
N MET A 2 -73.24 -13.17 7.38
CA MET A 2 -71.87 -12.62 7.37
C MET A 2 -71.31 -12.84 5.99
N PRO A 3 -70.66 -11.82 5.35
CA PRO A 3 -70.01 -12.01 4.08
C PRO A 3 -68.89 -13.04 4.28
N SER A 4 -68.83 -14.03 3.38
CA SER A 4 -67.74 -15.02 3.43
C SER A 4 -66.43 -14.29 3.17
N LEU A 5 -65.42 -14.57 3.99
CA LEU A 5 -64.04 -13.94 3.86
C LEU A 5 -63.39 -14.12 2.48
N ASP A 6 -63.90 -15.08 1.71
CA ASP A 6 -63.42 -15.37 0.34
C ASP A 6 -64.23 -14.63 -0.74
N GLN A 7 -65.07 -13.65 -0.38
CA GLN A 7 -65.82 -12.87 -1.33
C GLN A 7 -64.92 -12.01 -2.17
N VAL A 8 -64.98 -12.19 -3.50
CA VAL A 8 -64.20 -11.42 -4.49
C VAL A 8 -64.77 -10.01 -4.53
N LEU A 9 -63.97 -8.99 -4.26
CA LEU A 9 -64.37 -7.59 -4.27
C LEU A 9 -64.14 -6.94 -5.65
N PHE A 10 -63.00 -7.19 -6.25
CA PHE A 10 -62.66 -6.67 -7.60
C PHE A 10 -61.53 -7.50 -8.23
N GLN A 11 -61.38 -7.33 -9.52
CA GLN A 11 -60.29 -7.96 -10.29
C GLN A 11 -59.24 -6.90 -10.64
N PHE A 12 -58.00 -7.14 -10.27
CA PHE A 12 -56.87 -6.29 -10.62
C PHE A 12 -55.83 -7.10 -11.36
N SER A 13 -55.42 -6.64 -12.55
CA SER A 13 -54.44 -7.30 -13.39
C SER A 13 -54.66 -8.82 -13.61
N GLY A 14 -55.91 -9.25 -13.79
CA GLY A 14 -56.26 -10.66 -14.00
C GLY A 14 -56.34 -11.51 -12.73
N GLN A 15 -56.14 -10.93 -11.55
CA GLN A 15 -56.19 -11.61 -10.27
C GLN A 15 -57.39 -11.09 -9.43
N TYR A 16 -58.03 -12.01 -8.71
CA TYR A 16 -59.14 -11.66 -7.82
C TYR A 16 -58.64 -11.24 -6.45
N VAL A 17 -59.00 -10.03 -6.02
CA VAL A 17 -58.72 -9.55 -4.67
C VAL A 17 -59.89 -9.88 -3.75
N THR A 18 -59.64 -10.66 -2.70
CA THR A 18 -60.64 -11.12 -1.76
C THR A 18 -60.70 -10.19 -0.53
N LEU A 19 -61.86 -10.21 0.17
CA LEU A 19 -62.04 -9.45 1.41
C LEU A 19 -60.97 -9.83 2.47
N ASN A 20 -60.61 -11.10 2.52
CA ASN A 20 -59.57 -11.61 3.41
C ASN A 20 -58.22 -10.92 3.15
N GLN A 21 -57.82 -10.79 1.89
CA GLN A 21 -56.55 -10.10 1.53
C GLN A 21 -56.56 -8.62 1.92
N LEU A 22 -57.72 -7.96 1.75
CA LEU A 22 -57.88 -6.55 2.10
C LEU A 22 -57.78 -6.31 3.62
N LEU A 23 -58.21 -7.26 4.45
CA LEU A 23 -58.10 -7.19 5.91
C LEU A 23 -56.77 -7.63 6.43
N VAL A 24 -56.15 -8.67 5.84
CA VAL A 24 -54.85 -9.21 6.26
C VAL A 24 -53.71 -8.28 5.87
N LEU A 25 -53.78 -7.58 4.72
CA LEU A 25 -52.76 -6.68 4.23
C LEU A 25 -52.33 -5.61 5.25
N PRO A 26 -53.22 -4.75 5.77
CA PRO A 26 -52.80 -3.72 6.72
C PRO A 26 -52.25 -4.31 8.02
N ILE A 27 -52.80 -5.43 8.49
CA ILE A 27 -52.32 -6.10 9.71
C ILE A 27 -50.93 -6.66 9.50
N ALA A 28 -50.70 -7.35 8.39
CA ALA A 28 -49.40 -7.91 8.06
C ALA A 28 -48.32 -6.81 7.84
N LEU A 29 -48.70 -5.71 7.18
CA LEU A 29 -47.82 -4.56 6.99
C LEU A 29 -47.47 -3.87 8.32
N LEU A 30 -48.44 -3.67 9.19
CA LEU A 30 -48.21 -3.10 10.52
C LEU A 30 -47.32 -4.00 11.37
N LEU A 31 -47.64 -5.28 11.46
CA LEU A 31 -46.81 -6.23 12.22
C LEU A 31 -45.38 -6.33 11.65
N GLY A 32 -45.25 -6.42 10.33
CA GLY A 32 -43.96 -6.42 9.66
C GLY A 32 -43.14 -5.15 9.93
N TYR A 33 -43.80 -3.98 9.84
CA TYR A 33 -43.17 -2.70 10.14
C TYR A 33 -42.69 -2.61 11.59
N PHE A 34 -43.57 -2.97 12.57
CA PHE A 34 -43.18 -2.96 13.97
C PHE A 34 -42.05 -3.93 14.27
N LEU A 35 -42.09 -5.15 13.73
CA LEU A 35 -41.05 -6.16 13.92
C LEU A 35 -39.69 -5.69 13.34
N LEU A 36 -39.71 -5.22 12.09
CA LEU A 36 -38.46 -4.77 11.42
C LEU A 36 -37.88 -3.53 12.11
N ASN A 37 -38.71 -2.55 12.50
CA ASN A 37 -38.24 -1.40 13.27
C ASN A 37 -37.72 -1.79 14.65
N PHE A 38 -38.36 -2.75 15.32
CA PHE A 38 -37.85 -3.25 16.60
C PHE A 38 -36.45 -3.88 16.44
N LEU A 39 -36.26 -4.70 15.42
CA LEU A 39 -34.91 -5.27 15.09
C LEU A 39 -33.90 -4.17 14.75
N ALA A 40 -34.30 -3.18 13.95
CA ALA A 40 -33.45 -2.03 13.62
C ALA A 40 -33.05 -1.25 14.88
N LEU A 41 -33.99 -1.02 15.80
CA LEU A 41 -33.71 -0.36 17.08
C LEU A 41 -32.78 -1.16 17.98
N LEU A 42 -32.86 -2.50 17.99
CA LEU A 42 -31.90 -3.34 18.72
C LEU A 42 -30.49 -3.19 18.18
N VAL A 43 -30.33 -3.19 16.85
CA VAL A 43 -29.03 -2.97 16.21
C VAL A 43 -28.49 -1.59 16.58
N LEU A 44 -29.28 -0.53 16.42
CA LEU A 44 -28.86 0.83 16.72
C LEU A 44 -28.51 1.03 18.22
N ARG A 45 -29.28 0.44 19.12
CA ARG A 45 -29.00 0.46 20.56
C ARG A 45 -27.69 -0.27 20.90
N SER A 46 -27.43 -1.39 20.23
CA SER A 46 -26.16 -2.12 20.41
C SER A 46 -24.97 -1.29 19.96
N MET A 47 -25.08 -0.57 18.82
CA MET A 47 -24.03 0.30 18.31
C MET A 47 -23.76 1.49 19.27
N THR A 48 -24.82 2.15 19.76
CA THR A 48 -24.67 3.28 20.69
C THR A 48 -24.05 2.85 22.01
N LYS A 49 -24.44 1.68 22.55
CA LYS A 49 -23.84 1.12 23.78
C LYS A 49 -22.35 0.81 23.65
N ARG A 50 -21.89 0.48 22.45
CA ARG A 50 -20.46 0.20 22.14
C ARG A 50 -19.65 1.45 21.87
N GLY A 51 -20.21 2.65 22.02
CA GLY A 51 -19.49 3.91 21.80
C GLY A 51 -19.18 4.17 20.31
N THR A 52 -19.95 3.58 19.39
CA THR A 52 -19.75 3.77 17.94
C THR A 52 -19.99 5.24 17.57
N ASN A 53 -19.16 5.75 16.64
CA ASN A 53 -19.27 7.11 16.12
C ASN A 53 -20.73 7.46 15.74
N PRO A 54 -21.27 8.62 16.19
CA PRO A 54 -22.63 9.06 15.92
C PRO A 54 -22.99 9.08 14.43
N ASP A 55 -22.03 9.46 13.56
CA ASP A 55 -22.23 9.49 12.11
C ASP A 55 -22.50 8.10 11.53
N LEU A 56 -21.78 7.08 12.01
CA LEU A 56 -21.99 5.69 11.59
C LEU A 56 -23.37 5.19 12.06
N VAL A 57 -23.80 5.55 13.25
CA VAL A 57 -25.15 5.22 13.75
C VAL A 57 -26.22 5.85 12.86
N GLN A 58 -26.02 7.10 12.43
CA GLN A 58 -26.97 7.80 11.57
C GLN A 58 -27.04 7.18 10.16
N VAL A 59 -25.89 6.85 9.56
CA VAL A 59 -25.83 6.16 8.25
C VAL A 59 -26.52 4.80 8.35
N THR A 60 -26.21 4.00 9.38
CA THR A 60 -26.82 2.69 9.61
C THR A 60 -28.32 2.82 9.76
N ARG A 61 -28.82 3.82 10.50
CA ARG A 61 -30.26 4.09 10.63
C ARG A 61 -30.92 4.35 9.27
N ARG A 62 -30.30 5.16 8.41
CA ARG A 62 -30.84 5.44 7.06
C ARG A 62 -30.91 4.18 6.21
N LEU A 63 -29.82 3.37 6.21
CA LEU A 63 -29.77 2.11 5.47
C LEU A 63 -30.83 1.12 5.97
N LEU A 64 -30.99 0.97 7.28
CA LEU A 64 -32.01 0.12 7.87
C LEU A 64 -33.41 0.58 7.50
N ASN A 65 -33.70 1.89 7.54
CA ASN A 65 -35.00 2.42 7.13
C ASN A 65 -35.31 2.14 5.66
N ILE A 66 -34.34 2.28 4.77
CA ILE A 66 -34.49 1.93 3.34
C ILE A 66 -34.75 0.43 3.19
N ALA A 67 -34.02 -0.42 3.90
CA ALA A 67 -34.20 -1.87 3.88
C ALA A 67 -35.61 -2.27 4.39
N VAL A 68 -36.05 -1.67 5.51
CA VAL A 68 -37.40 -1.89 6.06
C VAL A 68 -38.49 -1.50 5.05
N LEU A 69 -38.35 -0.32 4.43
CA LEU A 69 -39.29 0.15 3.41
C LEU A 69 -39.34 -0.80 2.22
N LEU A 70 -38.18 -1.26 1.72
CA LEU A 70 -38.09 -2.19 0.61
C LEU A 70 -38.78 -3.54 0.93
N VAL A 71 -38.46 -4.12 2.09
CA VAL A 71 -39.07 -5.40 2.51
C VAL A 71 -40.57 -5.28 2.67
N ILE A 72 -41.05 -4.20 3.28
CA ILE A 72 -42.50 -3.96 3.43
C ILE A 72 -43.19 -3.81 2.08
N THR A 73 -42.56 -3.09 1.14
CA THR A 73 -43.07 -2.93 -0.23
C THR A 73 -43.17 -4.28 -0.93
N LEU A 74 -42.14 -5.15 -0.82
CA LEU A 74 -42.15 -6.50 -1.41
C LEU A 74 -43.26 -7.36 -0.80
N ILE A 75 -43.45 -7.31 0.52
CA ILE A 75 -44.54 -8.03 1.21
C ILE A 75 -45.88 -7.54 0.70
N ALA A 76 -46.08 -6.23 0.57
CA ALA A 76 -47.33 -5.65 0.05
C ALA A 76 -47.62 -6.12 -1.37
N LEU A 77 -46.63 -6.08 -2.26
CA LEU A 77 -46.75 -6.54 -3.65
C LEU A 77 -47.12 -8.04 -3.71
N GLN A 78 -46.52 -8.87 -2.85
CA GLN A 78 -46.78 -10.29 -2.79
C GLN A 78 -48.23 -10.59 -2.30
N ILE A 79 -48.70 -9.89 -1.28
CA ILE A 79 -50.06 -10.05 -0.77
C ILE A 79 -51.09 -9.61 -1.83
N LEU A 80 -50.79 -8.53 -2.56
CA LEU A 80 -51.62 -8.04 -3.67
C LEU A 80 -51.50 -8.91 -4.93
N LYS A 81 -50.69 -9.98 -4.89
CA LYS A 81 -50.46 -10.90 -6.02
C LYS A 81 -49.91 -10.17 -7.26
N VAL A 82 -49.25 -9.04 -7.08
CA VAL A 82 -48.58 -8.36 -8.19
C VAL A 82 -47.37 -9.20 -8.62
N PRO A 83 -47.23 -9.54 -9.91
CA PRO A 83 -46.12 -10.38 -10.36
C PRO A 83 -44.78 -9.66 -10.16
N LEU A 84 -43.97 -10.17 -9.24
CA LEU A 84 -42.63 -9.59 -8.96
C LEU A 84 -41.69 -9.67 -10.17
N THR A 85 -41.99 -10.52 -11.15
CA THR A 85 -41.26 -10.63 -12.41
C THR A 85 -41.20 -9.31 -13.20
N ALA A 86 -42.28 -8.48 -13.09
CA ALA A 86 -42.28 -7.16 -13.71
C ALA A 86 -41.18 -6.24 -13.18
N PHE A 87 -40.78 -6.43 -11.91
CA PHE A 87 -39.71 -5.63 -11.27
C PHE A 87 -38.33 -6.28 -11.39
N ALA A 88 -38.25 -7.54 -11.83
CA ALA A 88 -36.98 -8.27 -11.89
C ALA A 88 -35.94 -7.57 -12.77
N PHE A 89 -36.37 -7.04 -13.91
CA PHE A 89 -35.49 -6.34 -14.83
C PHE A 89 -34.92 -5.05 -14.20
N ILE A 90 -35.79 -4.23 -13.60
CA ILE A 90 -35.39 -2.99 -12.94
C ILE A 90 -34.50 -3.30 -11.74
N SER A 91 -34.86 -4.29 -10.93
CA SER A 91 -34.06 -4.72 -9.77
C SER A 91 -32.69 -5.23 -10.19
N GLY A 92 -32.61 -5.98 -11.31
CA GLY A 92 -31.35 -6.43 -11.88
C GLY A 92 -30.46 -5.26 -12.32
N ALA A 93 -31.02 -4.28 -13.02
CA ALA A 93 -30.28 -3.09 -13.44
C ALA A 93 -29.76 -2.27 -12.24
N VAL A 94 -30.60 -2.08 -11.21
CA VAL A 94 -30.20 -1.41 -9.96
C VAL A 94 -29.12 -2.20 -9.23
N ALA A 95 -29.25 -3.53 -9.13
CA ALA A 95 -28.25 -4.38 -8.48
C ALA A 95 -26.89 -4.30 -9.18
N ILE A 96 -26.88 -4.31 -10.51
CA ILE A 96 -25.64 -4.14 -11.32
C ILE A 96 -25.04 -2.75 -11.04
N GLY A 97 -25.83 -1.69 -11.09
CA GLY A 97 -25.36 -0.33 -10.83
C GLY A 97 -24.77 -0.16 -9.43
N VAL A 98 -25.43 -0.70 -8.41
CA VAL A 98 -24.93 -0.71 -7.01
C VAL A 98 -23.66 -1.56 -6.90
N GLY A 99 -23.60 -2.72 -7.59
CA GLY A 99 -22.45 -3.60 -7.62
C GLY A 99 -21.21 -2.89 -8.18
N PHE A 100 -21.33 -2.23 -9.33
CA PHE A 100 -20.25 -1.42 -9.90
C PHE A 100 -19.85 -0.24 -9.01
N GLY A 101 -20.82 0.44 -8.39
CA GLY A 101 -20.55 1.53 -7.45
C GLY A 101 -19.81 1.08 -6.18
N ALA A 102 -20.05 -0.15 -5.71
CA ALA A 102 -19.41 -0.73 -4.53
C ALA A 102 -18.12 -1.51 -4.85
N GLN A 103 -17.79 -1.75 -6.12
CA GLN A 103 -16.70 -2.62 -6.56
C GLN A 103 -15.38 -2.33 -5.85
N ASN A 104 -14.96 -1.06 -5.84
CA ASN A 104 -13.69 -0.66 -5.22
C ASN A 104 -13.66 -0.90 -3.70
N ILE A 105 -14.80 -0.72 -3.02
CA ILE A 105 -14.91 -0.97 -1.58
C ILE A 105 -14.76 -2.47 -1.32
N ILE A 106 -15.48 -3.29 -2.06
CA ILE A 106 -15.47 -4.75 -1.94
C ILE A 106 -14.09 -5.31 -2.27
N ASN A 107 -13.44 -4.81 -3.35
CA ASN A 107 -12.10 -5.23 -3.74
C ASN A 107 -11.09 -4.95 -2.62
N ASN A 108 -11.08 -3.75 -2.06
CA ASN A 108 -10.18 -3.41 -0.96
C ASN A 108 -10.44 -4.23 0.32
N PHE A 109 -11.70 -4.57 0.58
CA PHE A 109 -12.07 -5.39 1.73
C PHE A 109 -11.59 -6.84 1.57
N ILE A 110 -11.83 -7.44 0.40
CA ILE A 110 -11.35 -8.80 0.07
C ILE A 110 -9.82 -8.84 0.10
N SER A 111 -9.17 -7.86 -0.53
CA SER A 111 -7.72 -7.73 -0.52
C SER A 111 -7.15 -7.61 0.89
N GLY A 112 -7.82 -6.87 1.77
CA GLY A 112 -7.42 -6.78 3.18
C GLY A 112 -7.48 -8.13 3.88
N TRP A 113 -8.49 -8.93 3.61
CA TRP A 113 -8.59 -10.30 4.14
C TRP A 113 -7.44 -11.19 3.64
N ILE A 114 -7.15 -11.13 2.33
CA ILE A 114 -6.05 -11.92 1.73
C ILE A 114 -4.72 -11.51 2.37
N VAL A 115 -4.44 -10.21 2.49
CA VAL A 115 -3.20 -9.70 3.11
C VAL A 115 -3.06 -10.19 4.56
N ILE A 116 -4.14 -10.19 5.35
CA ILE A 116 -4.12 -10.66 6.74
C ILE A 116 -3.96 -12.18 6.82
N TRP A 117 -4.58 -12.93 5.89
CA TRP A 117 -4.57 -14.40 5.89
C TRP A 117 -3.25 -14.97 5.36
N GLU A 118 -2.85 -14.55 4.17
CA GLU A 118 -1.64 -15.05 3.50
C GLU A 118 -0.36 -14.39 4.01
N ARG A 119 -0.47 -13.20 4.59
CA ARG A 119 0.64 -12.42 5.16
C ARG A 119 1.81 -12.19 4.20
N PRO A 120 1.58 -11.77 2.95
CA PRO A 120 2.66 -11.37 2.05
C PRO A 120 3.44 -10.16 2.59
N ILE A 121 2.80 -9.35 3.44
CA ILE A 121 3.40 -8.28 4.23
C ILE A 121 2.97 -8.41 5.68
N ARG A 122 3.84 -7.98 6.60
CA ARG A 122 3.60 -8.04 8.06
C ARG A 122 3.79 -6.66 8.68
N ILE A 123 3.23 -6.45 9.86
CA ILE A 123 3.51 -5.24 10.65
C ILE A 123 5.02 -5.19 10.94
N ASN A 124 5.62 -4.00 10.82
CA ASN A 124 7.04 -3.69 10.90
C ASN A 124 7.88 -4.16 9.70
N ASP A 125 7.28 -4.72 8.64
CA ASP A 125 8.00 -4.90 7.39
C ASP A 125 8.32 -3.55 6.75
N PHE A 126 9.50 -3.44 6.14
CA PHE A 126 9.88 -2.31 5.30
C PHE A 126 9.60 -2.67 3.85
N ILE A 127 8.63 -2.01 3.26
CA ILE A 127 8.16 -2.30 1.91
C ILE A 127 8.23 -1.10 0.99
N GLU A 128 8.27 -1.38 -0.30
CA GLU A 128 8.11 -0.39 -1.36
C GLU A 128 6.94 -0.78 -2.25
N VAL A 129 6.06 0.16 -2.49
CA VAL A 129 4.86 0.03 -3.34
C VAL A 129 4.69 1.30 -4.14
N SER A 130 4.48 1.22 -5.46
CA SER A 130 4.32 2.40 -6.35
C SER A 130 5.46 3.43 -6.20
N GLY A 131 6.70 2.99 -5.95
CA GLY A 131 7.85 3.87 -5.74
C GLY A 131 7.88 4.57 -4.37
N VAL A 132 6.99 4.23 -3.45
CA VAL A 132 6.97 4.77 -2.09
C VAL A 132 7.44 3.72 -1.11
N GLN A 133 8.45 4.08 -0.29
CA GLN A 133 9.03 3.21 0.73
C GLN A 133 8.55 3.59 2.12
N GLY A 134 8.34 2.58 2.98
CA GLY A 134 7.98 2.79 4.38
C GLY A 134 7.79 1.51 5.17
N SER A 135 7.73 1.66 6.49
CA SER A 135 7.44 0.56 7.41
C SER A 135 5.93 0.41 7.60
N VAL A 136 5.45 -0.83 7.52
CA VAL A 136 4.05 -1.19 7.77
C VAL A 136 3.75 -0.98 9.25
N GLN A 137 2.84 -0.04 9.57
CA GLN A 137 2.42 0.25 10.94
C GLN A 137 1.18 -0.53 11.33
N GLU A 138 0.24 -0.64 10.38
CA GLU A 138 -1.09 -1.20 10.65
C GLU A 138 -1.72 -1.70 9.35
N ILE A 139 -2.36 -2.85 9.43
CA ILE A 139 -3.13 -3.42 8.32
C ILE A 139 -4.60 -3.39 8.74
N ASN A 140 -5.35 -2.48 8.13
CA ASN A 140 -6.78 -2.32 8.38
C ASN A 140 -7.61 -3.03 7.31
N THR A 141 -8.92 -3.10 7.51
CA THR A 141 -9.86 -3.82 6.65
C THR A 141 -9.79 -3.42 5.16
N ARG A 142 -9.58 -2.12 4.85
CA ARG A 142 -9.56 -1.60 3.48
C ARG A 142 -8.28 -0.93 3.05
N SER A 143 -7.38 -0.64 3.99
CA SER A 143 -6.13 0.08 3.73
C SER A 143 -5.06 -0.31 4.73
N THR A 144 -3.82 -0.31 4.29
CA THR A 144 -2.63 -0.50 5.11
C THR A 144 -1.94 0.83 5.32
N ARG A 145 -1.54 1.11 6.58
CA ARG A 145 -0.82 2.33 6.94
C ARG A 145 0.68 2.09 6.93
N LEU A 146 1.39 2.83 6.09
CA LEU A 146 2.84 2.88 6.06
C LEU A 146 3.35 4.15 6.72
N LYS A 147 4.48 4.05 7.40
CA LYS A 147 5.26 5.19 7.90
C LYS A 147 6.54 5.32 7.09
N ARG A 148 6.69 6.43 6.40
CA ARG A 148 7.93 6.76 5.66
C ARG A 148 9.07 7.11 6.63
N PRO A 149 10.34 7.03 6.16
CA PRO A 149 11.50 7.44 6.97
C PRO A 149 11.49 8.92 7.40
N ASP A 150 10.79 9.79 6.65
CA ASP A 150 10.58 11.21 6.99
C ASP A 150 9.45 11.43 8.02
N GLY A 151 8.84 10.34 8.54
CA GLY A 151 7.78 10.39 9.54
C GLY A 151 6.37 10.54 8.98
N VAL A 152 6.21 10.72 7.66
CA VAL A 152 4.89 10.86 7.01
C VAL A 152 4.17 9.51 6.99
N HIS A 153 2.89 9.51 7.33
CA HIS A 153 2.02 8.34 7.24
C HIS A 153 1.25 8.33 5.92
N LEU A 154 1.28 7.18 5.25
CA LEU A 154 0.58 6.91 4.01
C LEU A 154 -0.48 5.85 4.23
N LEU A 155 -1.65 6.02 3.62
CA LEU A 155 -2.71 5.04 3.59
C LEU A 155 -2.78 4.46 2.18
N ILE A 156 -2.37 3.20 2.06
CA ILE A 156 -2.39 2.47 0.79
C ILE A 156 -3.63 1.58 0.76
N PRO A 157 -4.50 1.70 -0.25
CA PRO A 157 -5.61 0.77 -0.44
C PRO A 157 -5.10 -0.67 -0.54
N ASN A 158 -5.74 -1.62 0.15
CA ASN A 158 -5.25 -3.00 0.18
C ASN A 158 -5.24 -3.68 -1.20
N ALA A 159 -6.15 -3.29 -2.10
CA ALA A 159 -6.17 -3.78 -3.47
C ALA A 159 -4.84 -3.51 -4.18
N LYS A 160 -4.22 -2.35 -3.99
CA LYS A 160 -2.92 -2.02 -4.58
C LYS A 160 -1.79 -2.94 -4.12
N LEU A 161 -1.84 -3.44 -2.89
CA LEU A 161 -0.83 -4.36 -2.34
C LEU A 161 -0.87 -5.74 -2.99
N LEU A 162 -1.97 -6.10 -3.65
CA LEU A 162 -2.12 -7.36 -4.38
C LEU A 162 -2.05 -7.20 -5.90
N GLU A 163 -2.37 -6.01 -6.41
CA GLU A 163 -2.40 -5.72 -7.85
C GLU A 163 -1.06 -5.19 -8.38
N GLU A 164 -0.26 -4.53 -7.52
CA GLU A 164 1.02 -3.94 -7.89
C GLU A 164 2.20 -4.78 -7.39
N ILE A 165 3.38 -4.55 -7.94
CA ILE A 165 4.61 -5.17 -7.43
C ILE A 165 4.95 -4.55 -6.08
N VAL A 166 4.98 -5.38 -5.05
CA VAL A 166 5.43 -5.01 -3.71
C VAL A 166 6.82 -5.58 -3.48
N VAL A 167 7.80 -4.69 -3.26
CA VAL A 167 9.13 -5.10 -2.82
C VAL A 167 9.14 -5.11 -1.30
N ASN A 168 9.30 -6.28 -0.70
CA ASN A 168 9.42 -6.42 0.75
C ASN A 168 10.89 -6.69 1.12
N TRP A 169 11.54 -5.70 1.71
CA TRP A 169 12.96 -5.75 2.07
C TRP A 169 13.25 -6.57 3.34
N THR A 170 12.21 -6.94 4.08
CA THR A 170 12.34 -7.57 5.41
C THR A 170 11.50 -8.83 5.58
N LEU A 171 10.94 -9.35 4.48
CA LEU A 171 10.00 -10.48 4.52
C LEU A 171 10.60 -11.76 5.13
N VAL A 172 11.83 -12.10 4.74
CA VAL A 172 12.53 -13.32 5.16
C VAL A 172 13.52 -13.01 6.26
N ASP A 173 14.37 -12.01 6.02
CA ASP A 173 15.37 -11.52 6.94
C ASP A 173 15.52 -9.99 6.78
N ARG A 174 16.34 -9.38 7.61
CA ARG A 174 16.63 -7.95 7.53
C ARG A 174 18.00 -7.71 6.91
N LEU A 175 18.46 -8.65 6.10
CA LEU A 175 19.74 -8.55 5.41
C LEU A 175 19.60 -7.81 4.09
N LEU A 176 20.33 -6.74 3.93
CA LEU A 176 20.35 -5.97 2.70
C LEU A 176 21.76 -5.97 2.09
N ARG A 177 21.87 -6.39 0.83
CA ARG A 177 23.08 -6.23 0.04
C ARG A 177 23.18 -4.78 -0.42
N CYS A 178 24.22 -4.10 0.02
CA CYS A 178 24.53 -2.72 -0.35
C CYS A 178 25.69 -2.68 -1.35
N ILE A 179 25.73 -1.59 -2.10
CA ILE A 179 26.81 -1.30 -3.03
C ILE A 179 27.30 0.14 -2.81
N VAL A 180 28.62 0.32 -2.86
CA VAL A 180 29.26 1.63 -2.98
C VAL A 180 30.16 1.59 -4.20
N ARG A 181 29.85 2.45 -5.17
CA ARG A 181 30.68 2.65 -6.37
C ARG A 181 31.66 3.79 -6.14
N ILE A 182 32.91 3.57 -6.49
CA ILE A 182 34.01 4.53 -6.35
C ILE A 182 34.90 4.50 -7.60
N GLY A 183 35.31 5.68 -8.07
CA GLY A 183 36.27 5.82 -9.16
C GLY A 183 37.59 6.37 -8.66
N VAL A 184 38.68 5.70 -8.96
CA VAL A 184 40.04 6.19 -8.69
C VAL A 184 40.75 6.58 -9.98
N ALA A 185 41.75 7.46 -9.88
CA ALA A 185 42.48 7.96 -11.03
C ALA A 185 43.19 6.83 -11.79
N TYR A 186 43.30 6.96 -13.10
CA TYR A 186 44.15 6.10 -13.91
C TYR A 186 45.61 6.16 -13.43
N GLY A 187 46.28 5.02 -13.43
CA GLY A 187 47.64 4.88 -12.89
C GLY A 187 47.67 4.43 -11.41
N SER A 188 46.54 4.38 -10.72
CA SER A 188 46.43 3.76 -9.39
C SER A 188 46.65 2.24 -9.49
N ASP A 189 47.30 1.65 -8.48
CA ASP A 189 47.46 0.19 -8.40
C ASP A 189 46.13 -0.47 -8.05
N VAL A 190 45.57 -1.21 -9.01
CA VAL A 190 44.25 -1.88 -8.88
C VAL A 190 44.26 -2.88 -7.71
N ALA A 191 45.37 -3.59 -7.48
CA ALA A 191 45.45 -4.58 -6.41
C ALA A 191 45.53 -3.91 -5.04
N GLU A 192 46.22 -2.81 -4.93
CA GLU A 192 46.32 -2.00 -3.71
C GLU A 192 44.96 -1.39 -3.36
N VAL A 193 44.28 -0.76 -4.33
CA VAL A 193 42.95 -0.20 -4.14
C VAL A 193 41.95 -1.28 -3.67
N LYS A 194 41.91 -2.43 -4.33
CA LYS A 194 41.06 -3.54 -3.96
C LYS A 194 41.31 -3.99 -2.52
N SER A 195 42.58 -4.23 -2.16
CA SER A 195 42.93 -4.70 -0.82
C SER A 195 42.58 -3.67 0.27
N LEU A 196 42.74 -2.38 -0.03
CA LEU A 196 42.38 -1.29 0.88
C LEU A 196 40.86 -1.24 1.13
N LEU A 197 40.08 -1.30 0.07
CA LEU A 197 38.60 -1.32 0.17
C LEU A 197 38.09 -2.54 0.96
N GLU A 198 38.67 -3.73 0.74
CA GLU A 198 38.31 -4.93 1.50
C GLU A 198 38.63 -4.79 3.00
N ARG A 199 39.79 -4.22 3.35
CA ARG A 199 40.15 -3.94 4.74
C ARG A 199 39.20 -2.95 5.38
N LEU A 200 38.84 -1.88 4.68
CA LEU A 200 37.90 -0.87 5.19
C LEU A 200 36.52 -1.46 5.47
N MET A 201 35.99 -2.28 4.56
CA MET A 201 34.71 -2.93 4.78
C MET A 201 34.71 -3.88 5.99
N ARG A 202 35.82 -4.64 6.18
CA ARG A 202 35.94 -5.54 7.34
C ARG A 202 36.13 -4.80 8.67
N ALA A 203 36.63 -3.57 8.63
CA ALA A 203 36.79 -2.74 9.82
C ALA A 203 35.51 -2.07 10.28
N GLN A 204 34.48 -2.01 9.45
CA GLN A 204 33.18 -1.41 9.78
C GLN A 204 32.29 -2.38 10.57
N SER A 205 31.89 -2.00 11.79
CA SER A 205 31.09 -2.83 12.69
C SER A 205 29.70 -3.19 12.13
N ASP A 206 29.12 -2.32 11.31
CA ASP A 206 27.79 -2.49 10.76
C ASP A 206 27.77 -3.29 9.45
N ILE A 207 28.92 -3.67 8.92
CA ILE A 207 29.07 -4.55 7.78
C ILE A 207 29.25 -5.99 8.28
N LEU A 208 28.45 -6.92 7.74
CA LEU A 208 28.52 -8.31 8.12
C LEU A 208 29.80 -8.96 7.61
N VAL A 209 30.35 -9.87 8.42
CA VAL A 209 31.47 -10.73 8.04
C VAL A 209 31.00 -11.89 7.17
N GLU A 210 29.80 -12.40 7.43
CA GLU A 210 29.11 -13.43 6.66
C GLU A 210 27.70 -12.94 6.28
N PRO A 211 27.35 -12.86 4.99
CA PRO A 211 28.20 -13.11 3.80
C PRO A 211 29.32 -12.09 3.67
N ALA A 212 30.50 -12.56 3.25
CA ALA A 212 31.70 -11.75 3.18
C ALA A 212 31.57 -10.55 2.21
N PRO A 213 32.09 -9.37 2.58
CA PRO A 213 32.14 -8.26 1.66
C PRO A 213 33.11 -8.55 0.50
N GLU A 214 32.78 -8.05 -0.69
CA GLU A 214 33.49 -8.28 -1.93
C GLU A 214 33.79 -6.97 -2.65
N VAL A 215 35.01 -6.83 -3.23
CA VAL A 215 35.34 -5.70 -4.10
C VAL A 215 35.57 -6.21 -5.51
N VAL A 216 34.81 -5.65 -6.45
CA VAL A 216 34.89 -5.92 -7.87
C VAL A 216 35.50 -4.71 -8.58
N PHE A 217 36.50 -4.95 -9.42
CA PHE A 217 36.95 -3.97 -10.41
C PHE A 217 36.02 -4.07 -11.58
N GLU A 218 35.11 -3.10 -11.70
CA GLU A 218 33.92 -3.19 -12.57
C GLU A 218 34.25 -2.79 -14.01
N ASP A 219 34.97 -1.65 -14.18
CA ASP A 219 35.15 -1.11 -15.53
C ASP A 219 36.33 -0.11 -15.59
N PHE A 220 36.84 0.08 -16.82
CA PHE A 220 37.66 1.20 -17.21
C PHE A 220 36.73 2.32 -17.72
N GLY A 221 36.29 3.21 -16.81
CA GLY A 221 35.42 4.32 -17.16
C GLY A 221 36.10 5.45 -17.89
N ASP A 222 35.37 6.41 -18.43
CA ASP A 222 35.88 7.52 -19.25
C ASP A 222 37.02 8.32 -18.59
N SER A 223 37.02 8.42 -17.27
CA SER A 223 37.99 9.23 -16.52
C SER A 223 38.47 8.53 -15.25
N ALA A 224 38.11 7.27 -15.01
CA ALA A 224 38.40 6.57 -13.76
C ALA A 224 38.46 5.06 -13.91
N LEU A 225 39.24 4.41 -13.04
CA LEU A 225 39.12 2.98 -12.74
C LEU A 225 37.96 2.79 -11.78
N ILE A 226 36.93 2.04 -12.18
CA ILE A 226 35.69 1.91 -11.43
C ILE A 226 35.73 0.65 -10.58
N PHE A 227 35.47 0.82 -9.28
CA PHE A 227 35.34 -0.26 -8.33
C PHE A 227 33.93 -0.26 -7.73
N GLU A 228 33.38 -1.43 -7.45
CA GLU A 228 32.16 -1.64 -6.73
C GLU A 228 32.43 -2.47 -5.48
N ALA A 229 32.11 -1.89 -4.34
CA ALA A 229 32.23 -2.52 -3.02
C ALA A 229 30.85 -3.04 -2.62
N TYR A 230 30.70 -4.36 -2.61
CA TYR A 230 29.48 -5.09 -2.21
C TYR A 230 29.60 -5.54 -0.76
N PHE A 231 28.58 -5.30 0.03
CA PHE A 231 28.55 -5.72 1.43
C PHE A 231 27.13 -5.91 1.92
N TRP A 232 26.98 -6.68 2.99
CA TRP A 232 25.72 -6.95 3.60
C TRP A 232 25.61 -6.20 4.93
N VAL A 233 24.42 -5.65 5.18
CA VAL A 233 24.08 -4.97 6.43
C VAL A 233 22.80 -5.57 6.99
N GLN A 234 22.74 -5.68 8.31
CA GLN A 234 21.51 -6.06 9.01
C GLN A 234 20.75 -4.79 9.37
N LEU A 235 19.59 -4.58 8.72
CA LEU A 235 18.75 -3.42 8.99
C LEU A 235 18.15 -3.51 10.39
N SER A 236 18.20 -2.40 11.12
CA SER A 236 17.55 -2.25 12.43
C SER A 236 16.98 -0.83 12.57
N ASP A 237 16.33 -0.56 13.69
CA ASP A 237 15.79 0.79 13.95
C ASP A 237 16.91 1.85 14.07
N THR A 238 18.13 1.43 14.38
CA THR A 238 19.30 2.29 14.55
C THR A 238 20.26 2.25 13.36
N VAL A 239 20.28 1.14 12.61
CA VAL A 239 21.20 0.93 11.47
C VAL A 239 20.44 1.01 10.15
N SER A 240 20.73 2.04 9.37
CA SER A 240 20.18 2.21 8.02
C SER A 240 21.27 2.00 6.96
N ALA A 241 20.91 1.38 5.85
CA ALA A 241 21.81 1.21 4.71
C ALA A 241 22.39 2.52 4.18
N ARG A 242 21.66 3.64 4.35
CA ARG A 242 22.12 4.98 3.94
C ARG A 242 23.26 5.47 4.82
N THR A 243 23.14 5.29 6.13
CA THR A 243 24.19 5.69 7.09
C THR A 243 25.44 4.89 6.89
N VAL A 244 25.33 3.54 6.83
CA VAL A 244 26.50 2.66 6.62
C VAL A 244 27.22 2.99 5.32
N ARG A 245 26.50 3.25 4.21
CA ARG A 245 27.13 3.69 2.95
C ARG A 245 27.82 5.04 3.06
N SER A 246 27.29 5.97 3.86
CA SER A 246 27.93 7.27 4.11
C SER A 246 29.23 7.11 4.90
N ASP A 247 29.18 6.35 5.99
CA ASP A 247 30.33 6.11 6.87
C ASP A 247 31.45 5.39 6.13
N LEU A 248 31.10 4.40 5.30
CA LEU A 248 32.06 3.72 4.46
C LEU A 248 32.72 4.68 3.45
N ARG A 249 31.96 5.60 2.81
CA ARG A 249 32.54 6.61 1.90
C ARG A 249 33.49 7.55 2.62
N MET A 250 33.14 7.97 3.83
CA MET A 250 34.05 8.81 4.64
C MET A 250 35.35 8.07 5.01
N ALA A 251 35.24 6.80 5.38
CA ALA A 251 36.40 5.95 5.64
C ALA A 251 37.27 5.75 4.38
N MET A 252 36.63 5.57 3.21
CA MET A 252 37.33 5.47 1.92
C MET A 252 38.12 6.75 1.60
N ASP A 253 37.49 7.93 1.76
CA ASP A 253 38.13 9.22 1.51
C ASP A 253 39.38 9.40 2.38
N ALA A 254 39.27 9.11 3.68
CA ALA A 254 40.41 9.20 4.59
C ALA A 254 41.57 8.24 4.22
N ALA A 255 41.23 6.96 3.97
CA ALA A 255 42.22 5.94 3.65
C ALA A 255 42.89 6.18 2.29
N PHE A 256 42.18 6.69 1.30
CA PHE A 256 42.73 7.03 0.00
C PHE A 256 43.71 8.19 0.11
N ARG A 257 43.44 9.21 0.93
CA ARG A 257 44.43 10.28 1.20
C ARG A 257 45.70 9.77 1.86
N GLU A 258 45.57 8.87 2.84
CA GLU A 258 46.73 8.27 3.51
C GLU A 258 47.56 7.40 2.55
N ALA A 259 46.91 6.66 1.65
CA ALA A 259 47.60 5.82 0.67
C ALA A 259 48.07 6.57 -0.59
N GLY A 260 47.82 7.88 -0.68
CA GLY A 260 48.14 8.66 -1.88
C GLY A 260 47.33 8.29 -3.13
N ILE A 261 46.19 7.61 -2.95
CA ILE A 261 45.27 7.25 -4.03
C ILE A 261 44.34 8.43 -4.30
N SER A 262 44.36 8.91 -5.56
CA SER A 262 43.51 10.02 -5.96
C SER A 262 42.14 9.54 -6.42
N ILE A 263 41.07 10.13 -5.86
CA ILE A 263 39.69 9.99 -6.41
C ILE A 263 39.69 10.69 -7.78
N ALA A 264 39.15 10.01 -8.79
CA ALA A 264 39.19 10.48 -10.16
C ALA A 264 38.44 11.80 -10.37
N TYR A 265 39.11 12.72 -11.06
CA TYR A 265 38.48 13.92 -11.64
C TYR A 265 38.16 13.68 -13.12
N PRO A 266 37.21 14.42 -13.71
CA PRO A 266 36.99 14.36 -15.14
C PRO A 266 38.25 14.69 -15.92
N GLN A 267 38.70 13.79 -16.81
CA GLN A 267 39.85 13.96 -17.67
C GLN A 267 39.42 14.53 -19.03
N ARG A 268 40.25 15.40 -19.60
CA ARG A 268 40.04 15.92 -20.96
C ARG A 268 41.37 16.09 -21.65
N ASP A 269 41.51 15.50 -22.81
CA ASP A 269 42.63 15.77 -23.69
C ASP A 269 42.34 17.06 -24.45
N VAL A 270 43.25 18.04 -24.30
CA VAL A 270 43.13 19.32 -24.98
C VAL A 270 44.26 19.45 -26.02
N HIS A 271 43.91 19.41 -27.29
CA HIS A 271 44.83 19.65 -28.39
C HIS A 271 44.84 21.14 -28.71
N LEU A 272 45.98 21.79 -28.44
CA LEU A 272 46.18 23.20 -28.77
C LEU A 272 46.86 23.32 -30.11
N ALA A 273 46.22 23.94 -31.08
CA ALA A 273 46.76 24.24 -32.39
C ALA A 273 47.26 25.70 -32.42
N GLY A 274 48.55 25.92 -32.74
CA GLY A 274 49.16 27.25 -32.83
C GLY A 274 50.39 27.42 -31.93
N THR A 275 50.90 28.66 -31.90
CA THR A 275 52.07 29.00 -31.06
C THR A 275 51.59 29.38 -29.64
N LEU A 276 52.00 28.62 -28.65
CA LEU A 276 51.73 28.91 -27.23
C LEU A 276 52.82 29.80 -26.65
N THR A 277 52.45 30.98 -26.21
CA THR A 277 53.33 31.85 -25.41
C THR A 277 53.04 31.58 -23.93
N VAL A 278 53.95 30.89 -23.24
CA VAL A 278 53.83 30.66 -21.80
C VAL A 278 54.40 31.84 -21.03
N THR A 279 53.52 32.64 -20.44
CA THR A 279 53.93 33.69 -19.49
C THR A 279 53.93 33.07 -18.08
N PRO A 280 55.07 33.13 -17.32
CA PRO A 280 55.06 32.64 -15.95
C PRO A 280 54.00 33.37 -15.14
N GLY A 281 52.98 32.67 -14.69
CA GLY A 281 51.94 33.21 -13.81
C GLY A 281 52.54 33.57 -12.45
N ARG A 282 52.01 34.62 -11.81
CA ARG A 282 52.29 34.86 -10.36
C ARG A 282 51.88 33.62 -9.58
N PRO A 283 52.70 33.18 -8.61
CA PRO A 283 52.27 32.09 -7.72
C PRO A 283 50.91 32.41 -7.10
N SER A 284 50.00 31.43 -7.17
CA SER A 284 48.67 31.56 -6.55
C SER A 284 48.84 31.76 -5.03
N PRO A 285 48.15 32.70 -4.40
CA PRO A 285 48.21 32.87 -2.94
C PRO A 285 47.44 31.78 -2.16
N LEU A 286 47.01 30.71 -2.81
CA LEU A 286 46.30 29.56 -2.22
C LEU A 286 47.20 28.31 -2.35
N ALA A 287 48.13 28.15 -1.43
CA ALA A 287 48.76 26.90 -1.04
C ALA A 287 48.43 26.60 0.40
#